data_856d05675ad1427bdc7caaed9e63e79d
#
_entry.id   856d05675ad1427bdc7caaed9e63e79d
#
_cell.length_a   1.000
_cell.length_b   1.000
_cell.length_c   1.000
_cell.angle_alpha   90.00
_cell.angle_beta   90.00
_cell.angle_gamma   90.00
#
_symmetry.space_group_name_H-M   'P 1'
#
loop_
_entity.id
_entity.type
_entity.pdbx_description
1 polymer ?
#
loop_
_entity_poly.entity_id
_entity_poly.type
_entity_poly.pdbx_seq_one_letter_code
_entity_poly.pdbx_strand_id
1 'polypeptide(L)'
;MYVVEYQKRGLPHAHILLMVSECDRIITPGDVDSTVSAEIPKLPCNDLPTSVQQQIRKLRDTVLKCMIHGPCGILNPRSPCMVDGKCSKGFPKQLRSETKWEPKSSYPFYRRRDRSEGGAIGTVGGFEVDNRWVVPYSPYLSLKYDAHINVEACISPYAAKYLFLYINKVTK
;
A
#
# COMPACT_ATOMS: atom_id res chain seq x y z
N MET A 1 9.46 -16.94 3.57
CA MET A 1 9.12 -17.14 5.00
C MET A 1 7.76 -16.50 5.27
N TYR A 2 6.89 -17.12 6.05
CA TYR A 2 5.59 -16.52 6.39
C TYR A 2 5.17 -16.89 7.82
N VAL A 3 4.31 -16.03 8.40
CA VAL A 3 3.66 -16.25 9.69
C VAL A 3 2.18 -15.93 9.52
N VAL A 4 1.31 -16.75 10.11
CA VAL A 4 -0.14 -16.49 10.15
C VAL A 4 -0.51 -16.14 11.59
N GLU A 5 -1.14 -14.99 11.77
CA GLU A 5 -1.65 -14.48 13.03
C GLU A 5 -3.18 -14.45 12.98
N TYR A 6 -3.84 -14.96 14.01
CA TYR A 6 -5.29 -14.82 14.15
C TYR A 6 -5.59 -13.56 14.95
N GLN A 7 -6.22 -12.58 14.30
CA GLN A 7 -6.65 -11.35 14.97
C GLN A 7 -7.76 -11.63 16.01
N LYS A 8 -7.95 -10.71 16.96
CA LYS A 8 -8.99 -10.83 18.01
C LYS A 8 -10.42 -11.11 17.48
N ARG A 9 -10.69 -10.81 16.20
CA ARG A 9 -11.95 -11.08 15.50
C ARG A 9 -11.98 -12.44 14.79
N GLY A 10 -10.97 -13.30 14.98
CA GLY A 10 -10.90 -14.63 14.38
C GLY A 10 -10.46 -14.69 12.92
N LEU A 11 -10.16 -13.55 12.29
CA LEU A 11 -9.70 -13.52 10.89
C LEU A 11 -8.19 -13.80 10.83
N PRO A 12 -7.74 -14.71 9.95
CA PRO A 12 -6.32 -14.94 9.72
C PRO A 12 -5.68 -13.74 9.04
N HIS A 13 -4.48 -13.37 9.48
CA HIS A 13 -3.64 -12.34 8.90
C HIS A 13 -2.27 -12.97 8.60
N ALA A 14 -1.83 -12.93 7.36
CA ALA A 14 -0.54 -13.49 6.95
C ALA A 14 0.50 -12.39 6.77
N HIS A 15 1.66 -12.56 7.39
CA HIS A 15 2.86 -11.77 7.12
C HIS A 15 3.82 -12.62 6.29
N ILE A 16 4.18 -12.15 5.12
CA ILE A 16 4.99 -12.92 4.16
C ILE A 16 6.23 -12.10 3.82
N LEU A 17 7.41 -12.69 4.01
CA LEU A 17 8.67 -12.18 3.48
C LEU A 17 9.01 -12.93 2.20
N LEU A 18 9.00 -12.22 1.08
CA LEU A 18 9.46 -12.72 -0.20
C LEU A 18 10.94 -12.37 -0.35
N MET A 19 11.76 -13.40 -0.58
CA MET A 19 13.14 -13.25 -1.01
C MET A 19 13.16 -13.44 -2.51
N VAL A 20 13.59 -12.43 -3.23
CA VAL A 20 13.71 -12.46 -4.69
C VAL A 20 15.11 -12.90 -5.11
N SER A 21 15.24 -13.42 -6.32
CA SER A 21 16.54 -13.76 -6.90
C SER A 21 17.40 -12.51 -7.11
N GLU A 22 18.67 -12.70 -7.38
CA GLU A 22 19.60 -11.58 -7.52
C GLU A 22 19.26 -10.68 -8.71
N CYS A 23 18.77 -11.27 -9.80
CA CYS A 23 18.34 -10.55 -11.00
C CYS A 23 17.04 -9.75 -10.82
N ASP A 24 16.21 -10.09 -9.81
CA ASP A 24 14.93 -9.45 -9.53
C ASP A 24 15.00 -8.48 -8.34
N ARG A 25 16.22 -8.19 -7.87
CA ARG A 25 16.39 -7.25 -6.74
C ARG A 25 15.89 -5.87 -7.06
N ILE A 26 15.18 -5.31 -6.11
CA ILE A 26 14.76 -3.90 -6.12
C ILE A 26 15.98 -3.07 -5.67
N ILE A 27 16.63 -2.37 -6.61
CA ILE A 27 17.88 -1.63 -6.40
C ILE A 27 17.65 -0.12 -6.53
N THR A 28 16.70 0.29 -7.35
CA THR A 28 16.42 1.70 -7.64
C THR A 28 14.99 2.09 -7.24
N PRO A 29 14.70 3.39 -7.06
CA PRO A 29 13.32 3.86 -6.91
C PRO A 29 12.41 3.47 -8.08
N GLY A 30 12.96 3.36 -9.30
CA GLY A 30 12.21 2.89 -10.47
C GLY A 30 11.78 1.43 -10.35
N ASP A 31 12.63 0.56 -9.78
CA ASP A 31 12.28 -0.85 -9.53
C ASP A 31 11.17 -0.95 -8.48
N VAL A 32 11.20 -0.06 -7.46
CA VAL A 32 10.09 0.03 -6.51
C VAL A 32 8.81 0.40 -7.23
N ASP A 33 8.80 1.45 -8.03
CA ASP A 33 7.62 1.96 -8.73
C ASP A 33 7.04 0.95 -9.74
N SER A 34 7.86 0.06 -10.28
CA SER A 34 7.42 -1.03 -11.17
C SER A 34 6.71 -2.17 -10.43
N THR A 35 7.01 -2.35 -9.15
CA THR A 35 6.56 -3.50 -8.34
C THR A 35 5.49 -3.11 -7.33
N VAL A 36 5.66 -1.96 -6.67
CA VAL A 36 4.81 -1.46 -5.60
C VAL A 36 4.27 -0.07 -5.95
N SER A 37 2.98 0.11 -5.82
CA SER A 37 2.31 1.39 -6.03
C SER A 37 1.66 1.87 -4.73
N ALA A 38 1.68 3.19 -4.52
CA ALA A 38 0.93 3.86 -3.46
C ALA A 38 0.02 4.96 -4.05
N GLU A 39 -0.47 4.73 -5.26
CA GLU A 39 -1.34 5.65 -6.00
C GLU A 39 -2.63 4.96 -6.43
N ILE A 40 -3.71 5.73 -6.49
CA ILE A 40 -4.98 5.29 -7.10
C ILE A 40 -4.75 5.17 -8.60
N PRO A 41 -5.05 4.02 -9.24
CA PRO A 41 -4.95 3.88 -10.69
C PRO A 41 -5.81 4.92 -11.42
N LYS A 42 -5.25 5.55 -12.44
CA LYS A 42 -6.01 6.46 -13.32
C LYS A 42 -7.06 5.68 -14.09
N LEU A 43 -8.13 6.35 -14.47
CA LEU A 43 -9.05 5.76 -15.46
C LEU A 43 -8.32 5.54 -16.78
N PRO A 44 -8.59 4.45 -17.48
CA PRO A 44 -7.95 4.16 -18.75
C PRO A 44 -8.41 5.16 -19.82
N CYS A 45 -7.49 5.54 -20.73
CA CYS A 45 -7.85 6.25 -21.94
C CYS A 45 -8.55 5.32 -22.94
N ASN A 46 -9.32 5.91 -23.85
CA ASN A 46 -10.13 5.13 -24.80
C ASN A 46 -9.30 4.44 -25.90
N ASP A 47 -8.05 4.87 -26.09
CA ASP A 47 -7.15 4.36 -27.14
C ASP A 47 -6.51 3.00 -26.79
N LEU A 48 -6.67 2.55 -25.55
CA LEU A 48 -6.15 1.26 -25.11
C LEU A 48 -7.09 0.11 -25.53
N PRO A 49 -6.55 -1.10 -25.78
CA PRO A 49 -7.37 -2.29 -26.01
C PRO A 49 -8.37 -2.50 -24.87
N THR A 50 -9.58 -2.95 -25.20
CA THR A 50 -10.69 -3.14 -24.24
C THR A 50 -10.29 -4.02 -23.05
N SER A 51 -9.52 -5.08 -23.28
CA SER A 51 -9.03 -5.97 -22.23
C SER A 51 -8.12 -5.24 -21.23
N VAL A 52 -7.26 -4.34 -21.71
CA VAL A 52 -6.38 -3.52 -20.87
C VAL A 52 -7.19 -2.50 -20.09
N GLN A 53 -8.17 -1.84 -20.73
CA GLN A 53 -9.08 -0.93 -20.04
C GLN A 53 -9.83 -1.63 -18.88
N GLN A 54 -10.32 -2.84 -19.11
CA GLN A 54 -11.01 -3.64 -18.09
C GLN A 54 -10.09 -3.98 -16.91
N GLN A 55 -8.84 -4.36 -17.18
CA GLN A 55 -7.85 -4.62 -16.12
C GLN A 55 -7.56 -3.38 -15.29
N ILE A 56 -7.38 -2.21 -15.92
CA ILE A 56 -7.14 -0.95 -15.21
C ILE A 56 -8.35 -0.57 -14.35
N ARG A 57 -9.58 -0.71 -14.87
CA ARG A 57 -10.81 -0.46 -14.10
C ARG A 57 -10.90 -1.41 -12.90
N LYS A 58 -10.70 -2.71 -13.13
CA LYS A 58 -10.69 -3.70 -12.06
C LYS A 58 -9.65 -3.39 -10.98
N LEU A 59 -8.42 -3.04 -11.38
CA LEU A 59 -7.38 -2.66 -10.42
C LEU A 59 -7.80 -1.44 -9.60
N ARG A 60 -8.34 -0.41 -10.27
CA ARG A 60 -8.82 0.79 -9.60
C ARG A 60 -9.93 0.47 -8.59
N ASP A 61 -10.89 -0.36 -8.95
CA ASP A 61 -11.99 -0.77 -8.08
C ASP A 61 -11.46 -1.55 -6.86
N THR A 62 -10.54 -2.49 -7.08
CA THR A 62 -9.86 -3.23 -6.01
C THR A 62 -9.10 -2.28 -5.06
N VAL A 63 -8.37 -1.31 -5.60
CA VAL A 63 -7.62 -0.34 -4.78
C VAL A 63 -8.56 0.52 -3.95
N LEU A 64 -9.62 1.06 -4.54
CA LEU A 64 -10.60 1.88 -3.82
C LEU A 64 -11.36 1.07 -2.76
N LYS A 65 -11.65 -0.19 -3.04
CA LYS A 65 -12.35 -1.10 -2.11
C LYS A 65 -11.44 -1.60 -0.97
N CYS A 66 -10.20 -1.99 -1.28
CA CYS A 66 -9.37 -2.76 -0.37
C CYS A 66 -8.12 -2.00 0.13
N MET A 67 -7.57 -1.07 -0.66
CA MET A 67 -6.25 -0.49 -0.40
C MET A 67 -6.29 0.98 0.04
N ILE A 68 -7.46 1.49 0.41
CA ILE A 68 -7.59 2.81 1.02
C ILE A 68 -7.62 2.65 2.54
N HIS A 69 -6.71 3.35 3.21
CA HIS A 69 -6.84 3.54 4.65
C HIS A 69 -8.04 4.42 4.90
N GLY A 70 -9.08 3.85 5.51
CA GLY A 70 -10.37 4.53 5.69
C GLY A 70 -10.22 5.87 6.39
N PRO A 71 -11.18 6.79 6.23
CA PRO A 71 -11.06 8.13 6.75
C PRO A 71 -10.82 8.11 8.27
N CYS A 72 -9.84 8.88 8.70
CA CYS A 72 -9.46 9.07 10.09
C CYS A 72 -9.07 10.55 10.33
N GLY A 73 -8.57 10.89 11.50
CA GLY A 73 -8.25 12.27 11.85
C GLY A 73 -9.52 13.11 11.97
N ILE A 74 -9.52 14.30 11.40
CA ILE A 74 -10.65 15.24 11.44
C ILE A 74 -11.90 14.64 10.81
N LEU A 75 -11.76 13.85 9.74
CA LEU A 75 -12.88 13.22 9.04
C LEU A 75 -13.55 12.12 9.86
N ASN A 76 -12.79 11.41 10.68
CA ASN A 76 -13.30 10.36 11.57
C ASN A 76 -12.41 10.24 12.82
N PRO A 77 -12.62 11.08 13.84
CA PRO A 77 -11.83 11.06 15.08
C PRO A 77 -11.98 9.77 15.90
N ARG A 78 -13.05 9.02 15.67
CA ARG A 78 -13.33 7.74 16.37
C ARG A 78 -12.85 6.52 15.61
N SER A 79 -12.09 6.70 14.51
CA SER A 79 -11.53 5.58 13.77
C SER A 79 -10.61 4.74 14.66
N PRO A 80 -10.63 3.38 14.55
CA PRO A 80 -9.82 2.49 15.39
C PRO A 80 -8.31 2.71 15.31
N CYS A 81 -7.83 3.41 14.27
CA CYS A 81 -6.42 3.78 14.13
C CYS A 81 -6.03 5.03 14.92
N MET A 82 -6.99 5.76 15.50
CA MET A 82 -6.71 6.99 16.21
C MET A 82 -6.20 6.72 17.63
N VAL A 83 -5.06 7.31 17.97
CA VAL A 83 -4.46 7.31 19.31
C VAL A 83 -4.00 8.73 19.60
N ASP A 84 -4.44 9.30 20.71
CA ASP A 84 -4.11 10.68 21.13
C ASP A 84 -4.31 11.74 20.03
N GLY A 85 -5.41 11.64 19.31
CA GLY A 85 -5.77 12.58 18.24
C GLY A 85 -4.98 12.38 16.93
N LYS A 86 -4.12 11.37 16.83
CA LYS A 86 -3.31 11.09 15.64
C LYS A 86 -3.54 9.68 15.11
N CYS A 87 -3.41 9.50 13.81
CA CYS A 87 -3.45 8.16 13.21
C CYS A 87 -2.20 7.37 13.56
N SER A 88 -2.33 6.24 14.27
CA SER A 88 -1.21 5.35 14.63
C SER A 88 -0.50 4.73 13.42
N LYS A 89 -1.12 4.76 12.23
CA LYS A 89 -0.54 4.33 10.96
C LYS A 89 0.07 5.48 10.16
N GLY A 90 0.00 6.73 10.69
CA GLY A 90 0.55 7.92 10.06
C GLY A 90 -0.14 8.32 8.76
N PHE A 91 -1.46 8.11 8.65
CA PHE A 91 -2.28 8.64 7.56
C PHE A 91 -2.94 9.97 7.97
N PRO A 92 -3.18 10.87 6.99
CA PRO A 92 -2.80 10.79 5.57
C PRO A 92 -1.29 10.90 5.38
N LYS A 93 -0.76 10.19 4.37
CA LYS A 93 0.66 10.24 4.01
C LYS A 93 0.99 11.54 3.26
N GLN A 94 2.26 11.91 3.23
CA GLN A 94 2.73 13.07 2.48
C GLN A 94 2.70 12.80 0.97
N LEU A 95 2.24 13.79 0.18
CA LEU A 95 2.34 13.76 -1.29
C LEU A 95 3.80 13.90 -1.72
N ARG A 96 4.17 13.20 -2.79
CA ARG A 96 5.51 13.19 -3.38
C ARG A 96 5.43 12.89 -4.87
N SER A 97 6.16 13.65 -5.68
CA SER A 97 6.26 13.43 -7.14
C SER A 97 7.02 12.18 -7.51
N GLU A 98 7.90 11.69 -6.63
CA GLU A 98 8.81 10.54 -6.87
C GLU A 98 9.02 9.69 -5.62
N THR A 99 9.34 8.42 -5.84
CA THR A 99 9.78 7.51 -4.78
C THR A 99 11.19 7.86 -4.35
N LYS A 100 11.43 7.95 -3.04
CA LYS A 100 12.75 8.25 -2.47
C LYS A 100 13.16 7.23 -1.42
N TRP A 101 14.46 7.00 -1.33
CA TRP A 101 15.09 6.26 -0.26
C TRP A 101 15.80 7.19 0.71
N GLU A 102 15.59 6.94 1.98
CA GLU A 102 16.38 7.57 3.03
C GLU A 102 17.19 6.50 3.76
N PRO A 103 18.50 6.70 4.01
CA PRO A 103 19.39 5.69 4.60
C PRO A 103 18.93 5.14 5.95
N LYS A 104 18.15 5.90 6.70
CA LYS A 104 17.64 5.55 8.02
C LYS A 104 16.24 4.91 7.98
N SER A 105 15.60 4.88 6.82
CA SER A 105 14.26 4.28 6.65
C SER A 105 14.37 2.79 6.35
N SER A 106 13.45 2.00 6.90
CA SER A 106 13.30 0.58 6.56
C SER A 106 12.59 0.38 5.23
N TYR A 107 11.77 1.34 4.82
CA TYR A 107 10.93 1.30 3.63
C TYR A 107 11.10 2.56 2.80
N PRO A 108 10.85 2.50 1.48
CA PRO A 108 10.84 3.69 0.62
C PRO A 108 9.75 4.68 1.04
N PHE A 109 9.98 5.93 0.73
CA PHE A 109 8.93 6.93 0.65
C PHE A 109 8.32 6.86 -0.75
N TYR A 110 7.22 6.13 -0.89
CA TYR A 110 6.56 5.87 -2.17
C TYR A 110 6.05 7.15 -2.83
N ARG A 111 6.13 7.19 -4.15
CA ARG A 111 5.47 8.20 -4.98
C ARG A 111 3.97 8.25 -4.67
N ARG A 112 3.48 9.47 -4.48
CA ARG A 112 2.07 9.80 -4.21
C ARG A 112 1.79 11.15 -4.84
N ARG A 113 1.59 11.18 -6.15
CA ARG A 113 1.43 12.43 -6.89
C ARG A 113 0.19 13.18 -6.46
N ASP A 114 0.33 14.49 -6.39
CA ASP A 114 -0.81 15.40 -6.27
C ASP A 114 -1.67 15.38 -7.53
N ARG A 115 -2.92 15.86 -7.42
CA ARG A 115 -3.83 15.98 -8.56
C ARG A 115 -3.25 16.88 -9.66
N SER A 116 -2.58 17.95 -9.31
CA SER A 116 -1.89 18.85 -10.25
C SER A 116 -0.73 18.18 -11.00
N GLU A 117 -0.13 17.15 -10.39
CA GLU A 117 0.93 16.32 -10.99
C GLU A 117 0.35 15.05 -11.66
N GLY A 118 -0.95 14.99 -11.83
CA GLY A 118 -1.64 13.88 -12.45
C GLY A 118 -1.96 12.72 -11.52
N GLY A 119 -1.97 12.91 -10.20
CA GLY A 119 -2.52 11.96 -9.24
C GLY A 119 -4.02 11.78 -9.45
N ALA A 120 -4.52 10.58 -9.22
CA ALA A 120 -5.94 10.28 -9.32
C ALA A 120 -6.64 10.45 -7.97
N ILE A 121 -7.94 10.70 -8.03
CA ILE A 121 -8.83 10.76 -6.87
C ILE A 121 -9.91 9.67 -6.98
N GLY A 122 -10.51 9.33 -5.87
CA GLY A 122 -11.63 8.40 -5.81
C GLY A 122 -12.61 8.79 -4.72
N THR A 123 -13.70 8.03 -4.57
CA THR A 123 -14.68 8.21 -3.49
C THR A 123 -14.82 6.91 -2.72
N VAL A 124 -14.68 6.97 -1.40
CA VAL A 124 -14.82 5.81 -0.51
C VAL A 124 -15.67 6.22 0.69
N GLY A 125 -16.75 5.51 0.92
CA GLY A 125 -17.67 5.81 2.04
C GLY A 125 -18.25 7.22 2.02
N GLY A 126 -18.43 7.83 0.84
CA GLY A 126 -18.91 9.20 0.68
C GLY A 126 -17.84 10.28 0.82
N PHE A 127 -16.59 9.93 1.06
CA PHE A 127 -15.47 10.87 1.16
C PHE A 127 -14.58 10.82 -0.08
N GLU A 128 -14.15 11.99 -0.56
CA GLU A 128 -13.12 12.06 -1.58
C GLU A 128 -11.77 11.64 -0.98
N VAL A 129 -11.07 10.74 -1.67
CA VAL A 129 -9.76 10.23 -1.28
C VAL A 129 -8.78 10.42 -2.44
N ASP A 130 -7.53 10.65 -2.09
CA ASP A 130 -6.41 10.78 -3.03
C ASP A 130 -5.26 9.85 -2.64
N ASN A 131 -4.11 10.01 -3.27
CA ASN A 131 -2.94 9.15 -3.07
C ASN A 131 -2.38 9.18 -1.63
N ARG A 132 -2.76 10.16 -0.81
CA ARG A 132 -2.37 10.22 0.61
C ARG A 132 -2.95 9.08 1.44
N TRP A 133 -4.06 8.49 0.98
CA TRP A 133 -4.80 7.46 1.72
C TRP A 133 -4.50 6.03 1.25
N VAL A 134 -3.72 5.88 0.19
CA VAL A 134 -3.44 4.56 -0.40
C VAL A 134 -2.44 3.78 0.46
N VAL A 135 -2.77 2.55 0.81
CA VAL A 135 -1.84 1.57 1.38
C VAL A 135 -0.98 1.01 0.25
N PRO A 136 0.35 0.94 0.37
CA PRO A 136 1.21 0.39 -0.68
C PRO A 136 0.77 -1.02 -1.10
N TYR A 137 0.73 -1.29 -2.39
CA TYR A 137 0.23 -2.55 -2.94
C TYR A 137 1.00 -2.96 -4.21
N SER A 138 0.98 -4.24 -4.55
CA SER A 138 1.41 -4.73 -5.85
C SER A 138 0.21 -4.78 -6.81
N PRO A 139 0.27 -4.07 -7.96
CA PRO A 139 -0.79 -4.13 -8.97
C PRO A 139 -1.11 -5.55 -9.42
N TYR A 140 -0.08 -6.37 -9.62
CA TYR A 140 -0.24 -7.78 -10.00
C TYR A 140 -1.02 -8.58 -8.95
N LEU A 141 -0.62 -8.51 -7.68
CA LEU A 141 -1.28 -9.26 -6.61
C LEU A 141 -2.71 -8.77 -6.36
N SER A 142 -2.93 -7.45 -6.44
CA SER A 142 -4.28 -6.87 -6.28
C SER A 142 -5.22 -7.32 -7.39
N LEU A 143 -4.78 -7.36 -8.65
CA LEU A 143 -5.56 -7.88 -9.78
C LEU A 143 -5.85 -9.38 -9.64
N LYS A 144 -4.86 -10.15 -9.19
CA LYS A 144 -4.94 -11.60 -9.09
C LYS A 144 -5.91 -12.05 -8.00
N TYR A 145 -5.87 -11.41 -6.83
CA TYR A 145 -6.57 -11.89 -5.63
C TYR A 145 -7.77 -11.04 -5.22
N ASP A 146 -7.94 -9.84 -5.77
CA ASP A 146 -9.01 -8.88 -5.41
C ASP A 146 -9.16 -8.74 -3.88
N ALA A 147 -8.06 -8.55 -3.17
CA ALA A 147 -7.99 -8.57 -1.72
C ALA A 147 -7.11 -7.44 -1.17
N HIS A 148 -7.24 -7.18 0.15
CA HIS A 148 -6.33 -6.31 0.87
C HIS A 148 -4.96 -6.98 1.02
N ILE A 149 -3.97 -6.54 0.25
CA ILE A 149 -2.60 -7.06 0.30
C ILE A 149 -1.64 -5.87 0.36
N ASN A 150 -1.21 -5.50 1.56
CA ASN A 150 -0.14 -4.52 1.73
C ASN A 150 1.19 -5.12 1.26
N VAL A 151 1.90 -4.43 0.39
CA VAL A 151 3.22 -4.82 -0.11
C VAL A 151 4.19 -3.69 0.14
N GLU A 152 5.28 -4.01 0.80
CA GLU A 152 6.35 -3.05 1.12
C GLU A 152 7.68 -3.54 0.53
N ALA A 153 8.39 -2.67 -0.15
CA ALA A 153 9.75 -2.94 -0.60
C ALA A 153 10.72 -2.81 0.59
N CYS A 154 11.37 -3.90 0.97
CA CYS A 154 12.35 -3.92 2.06
C CYS A 154 13.71 -3.50 1.53
N ILE A 155 14.09 -2.24 1.73
CA ILE A 155 15.35 -1.67 1.24
C ILE A 155 16.50 -1.72 2.25
N SER A 156 16.22 -2.17 3.47
CA SER A 156 17.24 -2.30 4.50
C SER A 156 17.04 -3.56 5.36
N PRO A 157 18.10 -4.09 5.98
CA PRO A 157 18.00 -5.23 6.91
C PRO A 157 17.06 -4.96 8.10
N TYR A 158 16.83 -3.70 8.44
CA TYR A 158 15.92 -3.31 9.54
C TYR A 158 14.46 -3.67 9.24
N ALA A 159 14.05 -3.74 7.98
CA ALA A 159 12.72 -4.19 7.62
C ALA A 159 12.47 -5.67 7.96
N ALA A 160 13.50 -6.51 7.82
CA ALA A 160 13.44 -7.92 8.21
C ALA A 160 13.24 -8.08 9.74
N LYS A 161 13.78 -7.18 10.56
CA LYS A 161 13.60 -7.17 12.02
C LYS A 161 12.12 -7.12 12.42
N TYR A 162 11.29 -6.45 11.64
CA TYR A 162 9.85 -6.37 11.90
C TYR A 162 9.18 -7.75 11.82
N LEU A 163 9.56 -8.58 10.84
CA LEU A 163 9.05 -9.93 10.72
C LEU A 163 9.50 -10.82 11.90
N PHE A 164 10.76 -10.68 12.36
CA PHE A 164 11.27 -11.39 13.54
C PHE A 164 10.50 -11.04 14.81
N LEU A 165 10.03 -9.81 14.94
CA LEU A 165 9.19 -9.42 16.08
C LEU A 165 7.81 -10.11 16.07
N TYR A 166 7.25 -10.38 14.89
CA TYR A 166 5.99 -11.12 14.74
C TYR A 166 6.20 -12.61 15.01
N ILE A 167 7.29 -13.20 14.53
CA ILE A 167 7.65 -14.61 14.80
C ILE A 167 7.80 -14.84 16.31
N ASN A 168 8.42 -13.91 17.03
CA ASN A 168 8.65 -14.03 18.48
C ASN A 168 7.42 -13.65 19.34
N LYS A 169 6.39 -13.00 18.79
CA LYS A 169 5.13 -12.72 19.53
C LYS A 169 4.21 -13.93 19.64
N VAL A 170 4.34 -14.90 18.76
CA VAL A 170 3.52 -16.13 18.75
C VAL A 170 3.92 -17.11 19.85
N THR A 171 5.01 -16.86 20.57
CA THR A 171 5.54 -17.72 21.64
C THR A 171 5.27 -17.20 23.06
N LYS A 172 4.27 -16.30 23.24
CA LYS A 172 3.82 -15.88 24.59
C LYS A 172 2.32 -16.06 24.76
#